data_1e58bf4f30e4822f8b73e8a24f834d02
#
_entry.id   1e58bf4f30e4822f8b73e8a24f834d02
#
_cell.length_a   1.000
_cell.length_b   1.000
_cell.length_c   1.000
_cell.angle_alpha   90.00
_cell.angle_beta   90.00
_cell.angle_gamma   90.00
#
_symmetry.space_group_name_H-M   'P 1'
#
loop_
_entity.id
_entity.type
_entity.pdbx_description
1 polymer ?
#
loop_
_entity_poly.entity_id
_entity_poly.type
_entity_poly.pdbx_seq_one_letter_code
_entity_poly.pdbx_strand_id
1 'polypeptide(L)'
;LRFRMVVNYEDGTSETIVSGKDWKYDFSPVLFNCIYGGEDYDARREQKGWNMFGFKEQDWHPVVIQEAPKGVLRPQIAQPVKIMERYDIRKVTKLTAEQITAACKSTKRTVDPSAFVLDMGQNLAGFPEITVRGKKGQKITLLVSESLTDEGACNQRQTGRQHYYEYTLKGEGVETWHPRFSYYGFRYIQVEGAVL
;
A
#
# COMPACT_ATOMS: atom_id res chain seq x y z
N LEU A 1 1.05 15.52 -13.87
CA LEU A 1 -0.05 15.84 -12.95
C LEU A 1 -0.60 17.23 -13.28
N ARG A 2 -1.90 17.41 -13.25
CA ARG A 2 -2.56 18.70 -13.37
C ARG A 2 -3.54 18.84 -12.20
N PHE A 3 -3.45 19.95 -11.48
CA PHE A 3 -4.29 20.22 -10.32
C PHE A 3 -5.05 21.55 -10.54
N ARG A 4 -6.33 21.56 -10.17
CA ARG A 4 -7.15 22.75 -10.07
C ARG A 4 -8.10 22.61 -8.89
N MET A 5 -8.12 23.59 -8.02
CA MET A 5 -9.03 23.69 -6.88
C MET A 5 -9.73 25.05 -6.93
N VAL A 6 -11.02 25.05 -6.69
CA VAL A 6 -11.81 26.28 -6.51
C VAL A 6 -12.26 26.31 -5.07
N VAL A 7 -11.90 27.36 -4.35
CA VAL A 7 -12.33 27.62 -2.98
C VAL A 7 -13.41 28.70 -3.02
N ASN A 8 -14.59 28.39 -2.51
CA ASN A 8 -15.68 29.33 -2.37
C ASN A 8 -15.78 29.71 -0.89
N TYR A 9 -15.72 31.01 -0.60
CA TYR A 9 -15.81 31.56 0.75
C TYR A 9 -17.25 31.93 1.10
N GLU A 10 -17.55 32.01 2.39
CA GLU A 10 -18.87 32.34 2.89
C GLU A 10 -19.32 33.77 2.54
N ASP A 11 -18.37 34.67 2.30
CA ASP A 11 -18.63 36.05 1.84
C ASP A 11 -19.00 36.16 0.35
N GLY A 12 -19.10 35.01 -0.35
CA GLY A 12 -19.44 34.92 -1.76
C GLY A 12 -18.25 35.10 -2.71
N THR A 13 -17.05 35.32 -2.20
CA THR A 13 -15.83 35.37 -3.02
C THR A 13 -15.33 33.98 -3.38
N SER A 14 -14.49 33.87 -4.42
CA SER A 14 -13.86 32.60 -4.77
C SER A 14 -12.41 32.78 -5.21
N GLU A 15 -11.60 31.75 -4.92
CA GLU A 15 -10.21 31.67 -5.35
C GLU A 15 -10.00 30.40 -6.18
N THR A 16 -9.20 30.48 -7.25
CA THR A 16 -8.81 29.32 -8.04
C THR A 16 -7.32 29.07 -7.92
N ILE A 17 -6.95 27.93 -7.39
CA ILE A 17 -5.57 27.46 -7.26
C ILE A 17 -5.30 26.44 -8.38
N VAL A 18 -4.24 26.65 -9.16
CA VAL A 18 -3.83 25.75 -10.23
C VAL A 18 -2.35 25.39 -10.07
N SER A 19 -2.00 24.16 -10.46
CA SER A 19 -0.58 23.78 -10.52
C SER A 19 0.15 24.58 -11.59
N GLY A 20 1.32 25.12 -11.24
CA GLY A 20 2.13 25.98 -12.10
C GLY A 20 3.62 25.75 -11.89
N LYS A 21 4.44 26.56 -12.53
CA LYS A 21 5.91 26.51 -12.48
C LYS A 21 6.51 26.81 -11.10
N ASP A 22 5.73 27.40 -10.23
CA ASP A 22 6.03 27.73 -8.84
C ASP A 22 5.88 26.54 -7.88
N TRP A 23 5.29 25.44 -8.37
CA TRP A 23 5.14 24.23 -7.60
C TRP A 23 6.44 23.46 -7.51
N LYS A 24 6.55 22.67 -6.42
CA LYS A 24 7.68 21.79 -6.15
C LYS A 24 7.20 20.36 -5.95
N TYR A 25 8.09 19.42 -6.08
CA TYR A 25 7.83 18.02 -5.79
C TYR A 25 8.99 17.37 -5.03
N ASP A 26 8.68 16.30 -4.34
CA ASP A 26 9.67 15.35 -3.83
C ASP A 26 9.16 13.92 -3.96
N PHE A 27 10.05 12.95 -3.81
CA PHE A 27 9.73 11.54 -3.90
C PHE A 27 8.97 11.07 -2.67
N SER A 28 7.88 10.37 -2.89
CA SER A 28 7.05 9.84 -1.82
C SER A 28 7.66 8.59 -1.17
N PRO A 29 7.16 8.18 0.02
CA PRO A 29 7.45 6.87 0.60
C PRO A 29 7.00 5.68 -0.25
N VAL A 30 6.06 5.86 -1.18
CA VAL A 30 5.62 4.84 -2.12
C VAL A 30 6.68 4.68 -3.20
N LEU A 31 7.41 3.56 -3.17
CA LEU A 31 8.49 3.26 -4.12
C LEU A 31 7.98 2.59 -5.39
N PHE A 32 6.94 1.80 -5.24
CA PHE A 32 6.26 1.11 -6.31
C PHE A 32 4.77 1.06 -6.01
N ASN A 33 3.95 1.22 -7.04
CA ASN A 33 2.52 1.00 -6.97
C ASN A 33 1.99 0.50 -8.31
N CYS A 34 1.21 -0.55 -8.27
CA CYS A 34 0.55 -1.11 -9.44
C CYS A 34 -0.71 -1.88 -9.01
N ILE A 35 -1.81 -1.70 -9.73
CA ILE A 35 -3.06 -2.41 -9.45
C ILE A 35 -2.94 -3.94 -9.52
N TYR A 36 -1.93 -4.45 -10.24
CA TYR A 36 -1.64 -5.89 -10.37
C TYR A 36 -0.44 -6.36 -9.54
N GLY A 37 0.37 -5.46 -9.02
CA GLY A 37 1.62 -5.79 -8.34
C GLY A 37 1.65 -5.45 -6.85
N GLY A 38 0.70 -4.65 -6.40
CA GLY A 38 0.66 -4.19 -5.00
C GLY A 38 1.34 -2.84 -4.78
N GLU A 39 1.93 -2.69 -3.62
CA GLU A 39 2.57 -1.43 -3.21
C GLU A 39 3.81 -1.73 -2.35
N ASP A 40 4.93 -1.09 -2.67
CA ASP A 40 6.13 -1.05 -1.84
C ASP A 40 6.22 0.32 -1.18
N TYR A 41 6.27 0.32 0.15
CA TYR A 41 6.30 1.53 0.96
C TYR A 41 7.51 1.55 1.90
N ASP A 42 8.26 2.65 1.87
CA ASP A 42 9.40 2.85 2.78
C ASP A 42 9.12 3.99 3.76
N ALA A 43 8.70 3.64 4.98
CA ALA A 43 8.36 4.61 6.01
C ALA A 43 9.53 5.51 6.45
N ARG A 44 10.78 5.13 6.16
CA ARG A 44 11.96 5.96 6.44
C ARG A 44 12.02 7.22 5.59
N ARG A 45 11.25 7.25 4.48
CA ARG A 45 11.13 8.38 3.54
C ARG A 45 9.98 9.32 3.87
N GLU A 46 9.21 9.04 4.91
CA GLU A 46 8.13 9.93 5.33
C GLU A 46 8.69 11.30 5.74
N GLN A 47 8.14 12.36 5.17
CA GLN A 47 8.41 13.73 5.56
C GLN A 47 7.32 14.20 6.51
N LYS A 48 7.61 14.18 7.80
CA LYS A 48 6.65 14.54 8.84
C LYS A 48 6.17 15.98 8.65
N GLY A 49 4.86 16.14 8.55
CA GLY A 49 4.22 17.45 8.43
C GLY A 49 4.21 18.04 7.03
N TRP A 50 4.55 17.29 5.98
CA TRP A 50 4.59 17.77 4.59
C TRP A 50 3.25 18.39 4.12
N ASN A 51 2.14 17.98 4.70
CA ASN A 51 0.79 18.45 4.42
C ASN A 51 0.26 19.44 5.47
N MET A 52 1.13 19.99 6.31
CA MET A 52 0.76 20.96 7.35
C MET A 52 1.17 22.37 6.94
N PHE A 53 0.38 23.34 7.37
CA PHE A 53 0.74 24.74 7.18
C PHE A 53 2.11 25.05 7.81
N GLY A 54 2.95 25.79 7.07
CA GLY A 54 4.28 26.17 7.52
C GLY A 54 5.38 25.12 7.30
N PHE A 55 5.08 24.01 6.62
CA PHE A 55 6.11 23.07 6.18
C PHE A 55 7.12 23.77 5.26
N LYS A 56 8.40 23.52 5.49
CA LYS A 56 9.50 24.10 4.70
C LYS A 56 10.03 23.10 3.70
N GLU A 57 9.66 23.28 2.43
CA GLU A 57 10.06 22.43 1.31
C GLU A 57 11.44 22.82 0.73
N GLN A 58 12.46 23.01 1.59
CA GLN A 58 13.76 23.57 1.19
C GLN A 58 14.47 22.71 0.13
N ASP A 59 14.38 21.38 0.27
CA ASP A 59 15.07 20.43 -0.59
C ASP A 59 14.20 19.86 -1.72
N TRP A 60 12.98 20.37 -1.87
CA TRP A 60 12.08 19.93 -2.92
C TRP A 60 12.48 20.47 -4.28
N HIS A 61 12.30 19.67 -5.31
CA HIS A 61 12.67 19.99 -6.68
C HIS A 61 11.62 20.83 -7.37
N PRO A 62 12.01 21.77 -8.26
CA PRO A 62 11.05 22.50 -9.09
C PRO A 62 10.37 21.55 -10.08
N VAL A 63 9.08 21.77 -10.33
CA VAL A 63 8.35 20.96 -11.32
C VAL A 63 8.83 21.25 -12.73
N VAL A 64 8.74 20.26 -13.60
CA VAL A 64 8.98 20.38 -15.04
C VAL A 64 7.63 20.53 -15.73
N ILE A 65 7.48 21.63 -16.47
CA ILE A 65 6.27 21.85 -17.27
C ILE A 65 6.37 21.04 -18.56
N GLN A 66 5.36 20.23 -18.81
CA GLN A 66 5.22 19.43 -20.01
C GLN A 66 3.99 19.88 -20.80
N GLU A 67 4.01 19.66 -22.11
CA GLU A 67 2.81 19.83 -22.92
C GLU A 67 1.70 18.91 -22.40
N ALA A 68 0.51 19.45 -22.25
CA ALA A 68 -0.62 18.70 -21.72
C ALA A 68 -1.06 17.61 -22.72
N PRO A 69 -1.39 16.39 -22.25
CA PRO A 69 -1.97 15.40 -23.13
C PRO A 69 -3.29 15.90 -23.71
N LYS A 70 -3.56 15.53 -24.95
CA LYS A 70 -4.83 15.86 -25.62
C LYS A 70 -5.97 15.16 -24.88
N GLY A 71 -6.98 15.91 -24.52
CA GLY A 71 -8.16 15.37 -23.84
C GLY A 71 -8.96 16.47 -23.11
N VAL A 72 -10.17 16.09 -22.72
CA VAL A 72 -11.06 16.95 -21.93
C VAL A 72 -11.07 16.46 -20.49
N LEU A 73 -10.81 17.35 -19.55
CA LEU A 73 -10.94 17.04 -18.13
C LEU A 73 -12.43 16.86 -17.80
N ARG A 74 -12.76 15.73 -17.21
CA ARG A 74 -14.12 15.39 -16.75
C ARG A 74 -14.07 14.97 -15.30
N PRO A 75 -15.13 15.21 -14.51
CA PRO A 75 -15.22 14.66 -13.16
C PRO A 75 -15.28 13.14 -13.21
N GLN A 76 -14.85 12.50 -12.12
CA GLN A 76 -15.01 11.07 -11.95
C GLN A 76 -16.52 10.72 -11.93
N ILE A 77 -16.91 9.77 -12.77
CA ILE A 77 -18.31 9.30 -12.85
C ILE A 77 -18.56 8.18 -11.83
N ALA A 78 -17.57 7.28 -11.65
CA ALA A 78 -17.68 6.19 -10.68
C ALA A 78 -17.58 6.71 -9.25
N GLN A 79 -18.31 6.08 -8.34
CA GLN A 79 -18.20 6.36 -6.92
C GLN A 79 -16.77 6.04 -6.44
N PRO A 80 -16.20 6.84 -5.52
CA PRO A 80 -14.88 6.54 -4.97
C PRO A 80 -14.91 5.24 -4.16
N VAL A 81 -13.82 4.48 -4.23
CA VAL A 81 -13.60 3.32 -3.36
C VAL A 81 -13.48 3.82 -1.92
N LYS A 82 -14.25 3.23 -1.01
CA LYS A 82 -14.30 3.59 0.42
C LYS A 82 -14.15 2.36 1.28
N ILE A 83 -13.58 2.53 2.46
CA ILE A 83 -13.65 1.50 3.52
C ILE A 83 -15.08 1.46 4.02
N MET A 84 -15.77 0.35 3.74
CA MET A 84 -17.16 0.13 4.17
C MET A 84 -17.21 -0.59 5.51
N GLU A 85 -16.32 -1.56 5.70
CA GLU A 85 -16.26 -2.41 6.90
C GLU A 85 -14.81 -2.74 7.25
N ARG A 86 -14.58 -3.13 8.51
CA ARG A 86 -13.31 -3.66 9.01
C ARG A 86 -13.56 -5.07 9.53
N TYR A 87 -12.69 -5.99 9.17
CA TYR A 87 -12.78 -7.39 9.54
C TYR A 87 -11.58 -7.81 10.39
N ASP A 88 -11.86 -8.52 11.47
CA ASP A 88 -10.84 -9.13 12.32
C ASP A 88 -10.40 -10.48 11.75
N ILE A 89 -9.14 -10.84 12.03
CA ILE A 89 -8.56 -12.14 11.70
C ILE A 89 -9.29 -13.23 12.50
N ARG A 90 -9.73 -14.28 11.82
CA ARG A 90 -10.41 -15.42 12.43
C ARG A 90 -9.45 -16.50 12.92
N LYS A 91 -8.37 -16.72 12.19
CA LYS A 91 -7.36 -17.73 12.53
C LYS A 91 -5.97 -17.29 12.11
N VAL A 92 -4.99 -17.62 12.94
CA VAL A 92 -3.57 -17.49 12.65
C VAL A 92 -2.93 -18.87 12.60
N THR A 93 -2.16 -19.16 11.56
CA THR A 93 -1.45 -20.44 11.39
C THR A 93 0.01 -20.14 11.06
N LYS A 94 0.92 -20.53 11.95
CA LYS A 94 2.36 -20.48 11.67
C LYS A 94 2.72 -21.65 10.74
N LEU A 95 3.48 -21.37 9.69
CA LEU A 95 3.97 -22.43 8.80
C LEU A 95 5.13 -23.19 9.48
N THR A 96 5.13 -24.53 9.34
CA THR A 96 6.25 -25.34 9.80
C THR A 96 7.42 -25.27 8.82
N ALA A 97 8.61 -25.70 9.25
CA ALA A 97 9.79 -25.72 8.38
C ALA A 97 9.59 -26.62 7.15
N GLU A 98 8.87 -27.73 7.29
CA GLU A 98 8.49 -28.64 6.20
C GLU A 98 7.54 -27.96 5.21
N GLN A 99 6.51 -27.27 5.71
CA GLN A 99 5.56 -26.51 4.89
C GLN A 99 6.26 -25.37 4.14
N ILE A 100 7.16 -24.62 4.79
CA ILE A 100 7.96 -23.56 4.16
C ILE A 100 8.83 -24.15 3.03
N THR A 101 9.55 -25.26 3.31
CA THR A 101 10.38 -25.92 2.31
C THR A 101 9.57 -26.38 1.09
N ALA A 102 8.40 -27.00 1.34
CA ALA A 102 7.49 -27.43 0.28
C ALA A 102 6.88 -26.25 -0.49
N ALA A 103 6.47 -25.18 0.22
CA ALA A 103 5.97 -23.96 -0.37
C ALA A 103 7.00 -23.25 -1.27
N CYS A 104 8.28 -23.24 -0.88
CA CYS A 104 9.37 -22.71 -1.72
C CYS A 104 9.44 -23.45 -3.06
N LYS A 105 9.31 -24.79 -3.04
CA LYS A 105 9.33 -25.62 -4.27
C LYS A 105 8.09 -25.38 -5.13
N SER A 106 6.90 -25.40 -4.53
CA SER A 106 5.63 -25.30 -5.25
C SER A 106 5.38 -23.88 -5.81
N THR A 107 5.76 -22.83 -5.10
CA THR A 107 5.57 -21.42 -5.52
C THR A 107 6.73 -20.87 -6.32
N LYS A 108 7.87 -21.55 -6.35
CA LYS A 108 9.14 -21.11 -6.98
C LYS A 108 9.64 -19.75 -6.44
N ARG A 109 9.39 -19.47 -5.15
CA ARG A 109 9.89 -18.29 -4.44
C ARG A 109 10.47 -18.71 -3.07
N THR A 110 11.35 -17.89 -2.55
CA THR A 110 11.80 -18.04 -1.16
C THR A 110 10.69 -17.56 -0.24
N VAL A 111 10.25 -18.43 0.69
CA VAL A 111 9.30 -18.09 1.76
C VAL A 111 10.11 -17.86 3.02
N ASP A 112 9.79 -16.80 3.76
CA ASP A 112 10.47 -16.44 5.00
C ASP A 112 10.25 -17.53 6.07
N PRO A 113 11.30 -17.95 6.81
CA PRO A 113 11.17 -18.96 7.86
C PRO A 113 10.22 -18.57 9.00
N SER A 114 9.91 -17.30 9.18
CA SER A 114 8.95 -16.80 10.17
C SER A 114 7.53 -16.72 9.66
N ALA A 115 7.27 -17.10 8.40
CA ALA A 115 5.99 -16.92 7.74
C ALA A 115 4.82 -17.54 8.51
N PHE A 116 3.73 -16.78 8.57
CA PHE A 116 2.45 -17.26 9.09
C PHE A 116 1.31 -16.78 8.18
N VAL A 117 0.19 -17.49 8.25
CA VAL A 117 -0.99 -17.23 7.43
C VAL A 117 -2.15 -16.81 8.32
N LEU A 118 -2.78 -15.71 7.95
CA LEU A 118 -3.99 -15.17 8.55
C LEU A 118 -5.19 -15.58 7.68
N ASP A 119 -6.22 -16.16 8.28
CA ASP A 119 -7.50 -16.49 7.63
C ASP A 119 -8.55 -15.46 8.08
N MET A 120 -9.13 -14.74 7.14
CA MET A 120 -10.21 -13.79 7.38
C MET A 120 -11.57 -14.48 7.58
N GLY A 121 -11.66 -15.78 7.34
CA GLY A 121 -12.87 -16.59 7.48
C GLY A 121 -13.79 -16.53 6.25
N GLN A 122 -13.67 -15.52 5.41
CA GLN A 122 -14.43 -15.35 4.17
C GLN A 122 -13.60 -14.64 3.11
N ASN A 123 -13.97 -14.80 1.87
CA ASN A 123 -13.41 -14.00 0.77
C ASN A 123 -13.98 -12.59 0.82
N LEU A 124 -13.13 -11.59 0.61
CA LEU A 124 -13.51 -10.18 0.66
C LEU A 124 -12.71 -9.39 -0.38
N ALA A 125 -13.23 -8.23 -0.77
CA ALA A 125 -12.49 -7.25 -1.56
C ALA A 125 -11.99 -6.13 -0.62
N GLY A 126 -10.68 -5.93 -0.57
CA GLY A 126 -10.10 -4.96 0.36
C GLY A 126 -8.58 -4.94 0.37
N PHE A 127 -8.03 -4.42 1.44
CA PHE A 127 -6.60 -4.36 1.69
C PHE A 127 -6.31 -4.60 3.17
N PRO A 128 -5.13 -5.16 3.51
CA PRO A 128 -4.73 -5.33 4.90
C PRO A 128 -4.30 -4.01 5.53
N GLU A 129 -4.61 -3.84 6.82
CA GLU A 129 -3.98 -2.85 7.69
C GLU A 129 -3.13 -3.57 8.72
N ILE A 130 -1.90 -3.13 8.92
CA ILE A 130 -0.98 -3.70 9.91
C ILE A 130 -0.63 -2.67 10.99
N THR A 131 -0.51 -3.15 12.22
CA THR A 131 0.09 -2.41 13.33
C THR A 131 1.28 -3.22 13.85
N VAL A 132 2.46 -2.66 13.73
CA VAL A 132 3.71 -3.39 13.92
C VAL A 132 4.72 -2.59 14.72
N ARG A 133 5.66 -3.31 15.35
CA ARG A 133 6.85 -2.74 15.97
C ARG A 133 8.06 -3.55 15.51
N GLY A 134 9.14 -2.87 15.12
CA GLY A 134 10.33 -3.56 14.67
C GLY A 134 11.52 -2.62 14.51
N LYS A 135 12.57 -3.12 13.89
CA LYS A 135 13.82 -2.37 13.68
C LYS A 135 13.73 -1.50 12.42
N LYS A 136 14.46 -0.38 12.42
CA LYS A 136 14.60 0.47 11.23
C LYS A 136 15.11 -0.35 10.04
N GLY A 137 14.40 -0.27 8.93
CA GLY A 137 14.73 -0.99 7.71
C GLY A 137 14.25 -2.44 7.66
N GLN A 138 13.59 -2.96 8.71
CA GLN A 138 12.93 -4.26 8.66
C GLN A 138 11.79 -4.20 7.67
N LYS A 139 11.68 -5.23 6.84
CA LYS A 139 10.64 -5.36 5.83
C LYS A 139 9.58 -6.35 6.27
N ILE A 140 8.33 -5.99 6.06
CA ILE A 140 7.19 -6.88 6.24
C ILE A 140 6.52 -7.02 4.89
N THR A 141 6.37 -8.27 4.44
CA THR A 141 5.70 -8.59 3.18
C THR A 141 4.36 -9.26 3.47
N LEU A 142 3.31 -8.77 2.84
CA LEU A 142 1.95 -9.30 2.94
C LEU A 142 1.54 -9.83 1.58
N LEU A 143 1.46 -11.15 1.45
CA LEU A 143 0.92 -11.80 0.26
C LEU A 143 -0.55 -12.11 0.48
N VAL A 144 -1.39 -11.73 -0.46
CA VAL A 144 -2.85 -11.96 -0.37
C VAL A 144 -3.29 -13.02 -1.37
N SER A 145 -4.24 -13.88 -1.01
CA SER A 145 -4.79 -14.90 -1.90
C SER A 145 -6.20 -15.32 -1.50
N GLU A 146 -6.94 -15.86 -2.46
CA GLU A 146 -8.27 -16.43 -2.23
C GLU A 146 -8.21 -17.88 -1.73
N SER A 147 -7.12 -18.58 -2.01
CA SER A 147 -6.90 -19.98 -1.61
C SER A 147 -5.49 -20.21 -1.09
N LEU A 148 -5.30 -21.32 -0.40
CA LEU A 148 -3.99 -21.81 0.00
C LEU A 148 -3.49 -22.91 -0.95
N THR A 149 -2.18 -23.14 -0.97
CA THR A 149 -1.57 -24.32 -1.56
C THR A 149 -1.81 -25.54 -0.64
N ASP A 150 -1.52 -26.73 -1.11
CA ASP A 150 -1.65 -27.95 -0.30
C ASP A 150 -0.75 -27.91 0.94
N GLU A 151 0.34 -27.14 0.89
CA GLU A 151 1.26 -26.92 2.01
C GLU A 151 0.78 -25.84 2.99
N GLY A 152 -0.32 -25.14 2.67
CA GLY A 152 -0.92 -24.11 3.51
C GLY A 152 -0.38 -22.69 3.30
N ALA A 153 0.46 -22.46 2.30
CA ALA A 153 0.92 -21.12 1.91
C ALA A 153 -0.10 -20.40 0.99
N CYS A 154 -0.05 -19.10 0.91
CA CYS A 154 -0.88 -18.33 -0.01
C CYS A 154 -0.66 -18.75 -1.47
N ASN A 155 -1.74 -19.14 -2.15
CA ASN A 155 -1.71 -19.57 -3.54
C ASN A 155 -1.96 -18.40 -4.47
N GLN A 156 -0.90 -17.88 -5.09
CA GLN A 156 -0.99 -16.78 -6.06
C GLN A 156 -0.95 -17.24 -7.52
N ARG A 157 -1.04 -18.55 -7.80
CA ARG A 157 -0.98 -19.06 -9.19
C ARG A 157 -2.17 -18.63 -10.03
N GLN A 158 -3.34 -18.46 -9.42
CA GLN A 158 -4.58 -18.08 -10.09
C GLN A 158 -4.72 -16.57 -10.33
N THR A 159 -3.87 -15.76 -9.73
CA THR A 159 -3.90 -14.30 -9.87
C THR A 159 -3.08 -13.79 -11.06
N GLY A 160 -2.45 -14.68 -11.80
CA GLY A 160 -1.63 -14.39 -12.98
C GLY A 160 -0.23 -13.87 -12.67
N ARG A 161 -0.02 -13.22 -11.56
CA ARG A 161 1.28 -12.72 -11.06
C ARG A 161 1.25 -12.59 -9.55
N GLN A 162 2.42 -12.37 -8.97
CA GLN A 162 2.57 -12.16 -7.55
C GLN A 162 1.94 -10.82 -7.13
N HIS A 163 0.98 -10.89 -6.21
CA HIS A 163 0.33 -9.75 -5.57
C HIS A 163 0.84 -9.67 -4.13
N TYR A 164 1.52 -8.60 -3.78
CA TYR A 164 2.00 -8.41 -2.42
C TYR A 164 2.08 -6.93 -2.06
N TYR A 165 2.17 -6.67 -0.77
CA TYR A 165 2.48 -5.38 -0.21
C TYR A 165 3.76 -5.50 0.61
N GLU A 166 4.68 -4.57 0.45
CA GLU A 166 5.91 -4.50 1.25
C GLU A 166 5.94 -3.20 2.04
N TYR A 167 6.12 -3.31 3.34
CA TYR A 167 6.29 -2.19 4.24
C TYR A 167 7.67 -2.23 4.88
N THR A 168 8.47 -1.18 4.67
CA THR A 168 9.77 -1.03 5.33
C THR A 168 9.62 -0.09 6.52
N LEU A 169 9.90 -0.61 7.73
CA LEU A 169 9.74 0.12 8.98
C LEU A 169 10.75 1.26 9.12
N LYS A 170 10.29 2.38 9.69
CA LYS A 170 11.20 3.46 10.16
C LYS A 170 11.85 3.12 11.50
N GLY A 171 11.26 2.24 12.32
CA GLY A 171 11.80 1.75 13.59
C GLY A 171 11.58 2.70 14.76
N GLU A 172 10.57 3.53 14.71
CA GLU A 172 10.24 4.55 15.71
C GLU A 172 9.00 4.18 16.56
N GLY A 173 9.03 2.99 17.18
CA GLY A 173 7.93 2.55 18.05
C GLY A 173 6.87 1.72 17.32
N VAL A 174 5.59 2.01 17.58
CA VAL A 174 4.46 1.35 16.91
C VAL A 174 4.13 2.10 15.64
N GLU A 175 4.06 1.37 14.54
CA GLU A 175 3.76 1.88 13.22
C GLU A 175 2.48 1.22 12.69
N THR A 176 1.55 2.01 12.16
CA THR A 176 0.33 1.53 11.51
C THR A 176 0.34 1.94 10.05
N TRP A 177 0.10 0.98 9.18
CA TRP A 177 0.14 1.22 7.73
C TRP A 177 -0.87 0.34 6.99
N HIS A 178 -1.36 0.85 5.89
CA HIS A 178 -2.12 0.12 4.87
C HIS A 178 -1.77 0.66 3.47
N PRO A 179 -1.89 -0.13 2.39
CA PRO A 179 -1.69 0.35 1.02
C PRO A 179 -2.76 1.39 0.66
N ARG A 180 -2.40 2.32 -0.24
CA ARG A 180 -3.25 3.48 -0.56
C ARG A 180 -3.94 3.38 -1.90
N PHE A 181 -3.33 2.69 -2.88
CA PHE A 181 -3.74 2.78 -4.28
C PHE A 181 -4.11 1.44 -4.91
N SER A 182 -4.14 0.37 -4.12
CA SER A 182 -4.51 -0.96 -4.59
C SER A 182 -5.33 -1.72 -3.55
N TYR A 183 -6.21 -2.60 -4.03
CA TYR A 183 -6.96 -3.55 -3.24
C TYR A 183 -7.16 -4.83 -4.05
N TYR A 184 -7.42 -5.95 -3.38
CA TYR A 184 -7.58 -7.26 -4.01
C TYR A 184 -8.77 -8.03 -3.45
N GLY A 185 -9.18 -9.06 -4.18
CA GLY A 185 -10.00 -10.14 -3.65
C GLY A 185 -9.08 -11.12 -2.88
N PHE A 186 -9.38 -11.40 -1.63
CA PHE A 186 -8.62 -12.37 -0.84
C PHE A 186 -9.41 -12.89 0.36
N ARG A 187 -9.00 -14.05 0.83
CA ARG A 187 -9.38 -14.61 2.13
C ARG A 187 -8.18 -14.76 3.06
N TYR A 188 -7.00 -15.02 2.50
CA TYR A 188 -5.79 -15.33 3.25
C TYR A 188 -4.73 -14.24 3.05
N ILE A 189 -4.00 -13.97 4.11
CA ILE A 189 -2.85 -13.06 4.11
C ILE A 189 -1.67 -13.83 4.67
N GLN A 190 -0.63 -14.09 3.87
CA GLN A 190 0.64 -14.60 4.37
C GLN A 190 1.52 -13.43 4.74
N VAL A 191 2.02 -13.45 5.97
CA VAL A 191 2.89 -12.42 6.52
C VAL A 191 4.30 -12.97 6.63
N GLU A 192 5.27 -12.23 6.14
CA GLU A 192 6.69 -12.54 6.17
C GLU A 192 7.49 -11.37 6.76
N GLY A 193 8.60 -11.66 7.45
CA GLY A 193 9.47 -10.64 8.04
C GLY A 193 8.95 -10.06 9.36
N ALA A 194 7.87 -10.59 9.92
CA ALA A 194 7.33 -10.22 11.23
C ALA A 194 7.24 -11.44 12.16
N VAL A 195 7.21 -11.15 13.45
CA VAL A 195 6.90 -12.13 14.52
C VAL A 195 5.63 -11.66 15.20
N LEU A 196 4.70 -12.60 15.45
CA LEU A 196 3.44 -12.36 16.18
C LEU A 196 3.70 -12.12 17.66
#